data_6e243b5e9f10a58a963280ecca9940f2
#
_entry.id   6e243b5e9f10a58a963280ecca9940f2
#
_cell.length_a   1.000
_cell.length_b   1.000
_cell.length_c   1.000
_cell.angle_alpha   90.00
_cell.angle_beta   90.00
_cell.angle_gamma   90.00
#
_symmetry.space_group_name_H-M   'P 1'
#
loop_
_entity.id
_entity.type
_entity.pdbx_description
1 polymer ?
#
loop_
_entity_poly.entity_id
_entity_poly.type
_entity_poly.pdbx_seq_one_letter_code
_entity_poly.pdbx_strand_id
1 'polypeptide(L)'
;SSDLTLDPAAAPTFASLGPETGGVIPVPLFFTGTIVRGLAFGQVESGIRPDPVNFPGLDAFVVDDGTGTNRFPPRDGTDGPNALTANEVLTLLRESLAVANRTRAQVRRPFGSPAGETVVVVDTNGAVLGIVRSRDSLLDAVDVTTQKARTAAFFSGDYAAADIGSIAPINYVTGSLDVANGRISFTSGAASDPADYVGAFQAFLPQASALADGAIAYSNRAIGNLSRPFYPDGVPGRPPGPLSPSIESWSVFKTGLELDIVYQQTVAFLIYYLQQSGLTVNLDGTDLPAFTDVPTNCTGVHR
;
A
#
# COMPACT_ATOMS: atom_id res chain seq x y z
N SER A 1 -1.74 -30.95 5.20
CA SER A 1 -0.51 -30.25 4.87
C SER A 1 -0.21 -30.45 3.41
N SER A 2 -0.38 -29.40 2.62
CA SER A 2 0.12 -29.40 1.25
C SER A 2 1.64 -29.24 1.34
N ASP A 3 2.31 -30.36 1.19
CA ASP A 3 3.76 -30.38 1.05
C ASP A 3 4.12 -29.85 -0.34
N LEU A 4 4.38 -28.56 -0.42
CA LEU A 4 4.89 -27.90 -1.63
C LEU A 4 6.42 -28.12 -1.69
N THR A 5 6.85 -29.36 -1.73
CA THR A 5 8.20 -29.69 -2.16
C THR A 5 8.25 -29.59 -3.68
N LEU A 6 8.47 -28.37 -4.16
CA LEU A 6 8.83 -28.16 -5.56
C LEU A 6 10.25 -28.70 -5.74
N ASP A 7 10.38 -29.82 -6.47
CA ASP A 7 11.67 -30.25 -6.98
C ASP A 7 12.16 -29.19 -7.98
N PRO A 8 13.25 -28.47 -7.71
CA PRO A 8 13.75 -27.43 -8.63
C PRO A 8 14.12 -27.98 -10.01
N ALA A 9 14.43 -29.28 -10.10
CA ALA A 9 14.76 -29.93 -11.36
C ALA A 9 13.49 -30.28 -12.17
N ALA A 10 12.34 -30.40 -11.51
CA ALA A 10 11.05 -30.64 -12.11
C ALA A 10 10.16 -29.39 -12.18
N ALA A 11 10.71 -28.21 -11.81
CA ALA A 11 9.94 -26.97 -11.86
C ALA A 11 9.45 -26.70 -13.30
N PRO A 12 8.15 -26.42 -13.50
CA PRO A 12 7.65 -26.10 -14.82
C PRO A 12 8.31 -24.82 -15.34
N THR A 13 8.65 -24.80 -16.61
CA THR A 13 9.14 -23.58 -17.25
C THR A 13 7.98 -22.63 -17.50
N PHE A 14 8.25 -21.33 -17.61
CA PHE A 14 7.23 -20.34 -17.96
C PHE A 14 6.47 -20.72 -19.24
N ALA A 15 7.18 -21.26 -20.23
CA ALA A 15 6.60 -21.70 -21.50
C ALA A 15 5.69 -22.93 -21.38
N SER A 16 5.86 -23.75 -20.34
CA SER A 16 5.03 -24.94 -20.09
C SER A 16 3.79 -24.67 -19.25
N LEU A 17 3.65 -23.44 -18.70
CA LEU A 17 2.52 -23.03 -17.89
C LEU A 17 1.43 -22.47 -18.80
N GLY A 18 0.41 -23.25 -19.09
CA GLY A 18 -0.77 -22.82 -19.84
C GLY A 18 -2.02 -22.70 -18.95
N PRO A 19 -3.06 -22.01 -19.40
CA PRO A 19 -4.32 -21.88 -18.66
C PRO A 19 -4.94 -23.21 -18.26
N GLU A 20 -4.82 -24.22 -19.13
CA GLU A 20 -5.39 -25.55 -18.93
C GLU A 20 -4.66 -26.38 -17.86
N THR A 21 -3.45 -26.02 -17.53
CA THR A 21 -2.64 -26.68 -16.49
C THR A 21 -2.65 -25.94 -15.16
N GLY A 22 -3.55 -24.96 -15.00
CA GLY A 22 -3.62 -24.11 -13.83
C GLY A 22 -2.48 -23.10 -13.76
N GLY A 23 -1.83 -22.83 -14.88
CA GLY A 23 -0.68 -21.93 -14.99
C GLY A 23 -1.06 -20.48 -15.25
N VAL A 24 -0.26 -19.82 -16.07
CA VAL A 24 -0.35 -18.38 -16.29
C VAL A 24 -1.62 -17.99 -17.04
N ILE A 25 -2.44 -17.15 -16.47
CA ILE A 25 -3.61 -16.55 -17.13
C ILE A 25 -3.23 -15.13 -17.58
N PRO A 26 -3.48 -14.76 -18.85
CA PRO A 26 -3.24 -13.38 -19.29
C PRO A 26 -4.09 -12.40 -18.47
N VAL A 27 -3.46 -11.39 -17.94
CA VAL A 27 -4.17 -10.29 -17.24
C VAL A 27 -4.64 -9.31 -18.30
N PRO A 28 -5.95 -9.08 -18.48
CA PRO A 28 -6.46 -8.08 -19.42
C PRO A 28 -5.86 -6.71 -19.12
N LEU A 29 -5.58 -5.95 -20.15
CA LEU A 29 -4.99 -4.61 -20.07
C LEU A 29 -3.54 -4.57 -19.54
N PHE A 30 -2.93 -5.71 -19.29
CA PHE A 30 -1.51 -5.79 -19.01
C PHE A 30 -0.70 -5.78 -20.32
N PHE A 31 0.63 -5.67 -20.19
CA PHE A 31 1.51 -5.58 -21.34
C PHE A 31 1.37 -6.79 -22.28
N THR A 32 1.10 -6.54 -23.56
CA THR A 32 0.93 -7.57 -24.59
C THR A 32 2.17 -7.75 -25.48
N GLY A 33 3.26 -7.04 -25.17
CA GLY A 33 4.48 -7.05 -25.97
C GLY A 33 5.36 -8.28 -25.70
N THR A 34 6.42 -8.40 -26.50
CA THR A 34 7.42 -9.43 -26.32
C THR A 34 8.25 -9.18 -25.06
N ILE A 35 8.50 -10.25 -24.29
CA ILE A 35 9.47 -10.17 -23.18
C ILE A 35 10.84 -9.90 -23.76
N VAL A 36 11.44 -8.76 -23.40
CA VAL A 36 12.77 -8.37 -23.83
C VAL A 36 13.77 -8.55 -22.69
N ARG A 37 15.03 -8.73 -23.04
CA ARG A 37 16.11 -8.80 -22.06
C ARG A 37 16.17 -7.49 -21.26
N GLY A 38 16.24 -7.59 -19.94
CA GLY A 38 16.46 -6.43 -19.06
C GLY A 38 17.83 -5.79 -19.26
N LEU A 39 17.92 -4.54 -18.89
CA LEU A 39 19.18 -3.78 -18.88
C LEU A 39 19.99 -4.07 -17.62
N ALA A 40 21.30 -3.84 -17.68
CA ALA A 40 22.17 -4.03 -16.53
C ALA A 40 21.80 -3.05 -15.42
N PHE A 41 21.58 -3.56 -14.22
CA PHE A 41 21.25 -2.75 -13.04
C PHE A 41 22.38 -1.74 -12.72
N GLY A 42 22.01 -0.55 -12.33
CA GLY A 42 22.95 0.52 -11.97
C GLY A 42 23.48 1.33 -13.15
N GLN A 43 23.02 1.05 -14.37
CA GLN A 43 23.27 1.87 -15.54
C GLN A 43 22.14 2.88 -15.74
N VAL A 44 22.46 4.03 -16.31
CA VAL A 44 21.48 5.10 -16.57
C VAL A 44 20.25 4.56 -17.31
N GLU A 45 20.47 3.76 -18.34
CA GLU A 45 19.43 3.20 -19.19
C GLU A 45 18.51 2.21 -18.46
N SER A 46 18.97 1.68 -17.32
CA SER A 46 18.14 0.80 -16.47
C SER A 46 17.10 1.54 -15.64
N GLY A 47 17.14 2.87 -15.65
CA GLY A 47 16.28 3.71 -14.83
C GLY A 47 16.68 3.78 -13.35
N ILE A 48 17.82 3.18 -12.98
CA ILE A 48 18.35 3.22 -11.60
C ILE A 48 19.87 3.34 -11.67
N ARG A 49 20.43 4.41 -11.09
CA ARG A 49 21.87 4.63 -11.06
C ARG A 49 22.38 5.01 -9.66
N PRO A 50 23.66 4.77 -9.36
CA PRO A 50 24.27 5.26 -8.13
C PRO A 50 24.33 6.79 -8.10
N ASP A 51 24.25 7.38 -6.90
CA ASP A 51 24.46 8.81 -6.69
C ASP A 51 25.44 9.08 -5.53
N PRO A 52 26.75 8.88 -5.78
CA PRO A 52 27.76 9.11 -4.76
C PRO A 52 28.01 10.61 -4.48
N VAL A 53 27.53 11.50 -5.33
CA VAL A 53 27.70 12.96 -5.17
C VAL A 53 26.79 13.47 -4.06
N ASN A 54 25.51 13.13 -4.13
CA ASN A 54 24.55 13.55 -3.11
C ASN A 54 24.59 12.65 -1.85
N PHE A 55 25.06 11.43 -1.97
CA PHE A 55 25.09 10.44 -0.87
C PHE A 55 26.48 9.81 -0.69
N PRO A 56 27.49 10.61 -0.34
CA PRO A 56 28.87 10.12 -0.24
C PRO A 56 28.99 9.05 0.87
N GLY A 57 29.66 7.94 0.53
CA GLY A 57 29.90 6.85 1.47
C GLY A 57 28.71 5.95 1.79
N LEU A 58 27.56 6.14 1.14
CA LEU A 58 26.36 5.32 1.31
C LEU A 58 26.13 4.42 0.10
N ASP A 59 25.50 3.28 0.32
CA ASP A 59 24.92 2.47 -0.75
C ASP A 59 23.65 3.17 -1.22
N ALA A 60 23.78 4.09 -2.16
CA ALA A 60 22.73 5.00 -2.60
C ALA A 60 22.52 4.94 -4.11
N PHE A 61 21.28 4.72 -4.49
CA PHE A 61 20.80 4.73 -5.87
C PHE A 61 19.59 5.64 -6.01
N VAL A 62 19.46 6.27 -7.16
CA VAL A 62 18.33 7.15 -7.50
C VAL A 62 17.59 6.60 -8.71
N VAL A 63 16.31 6.96 -8.83
CA VAL A 63 15.51 6.66 -10.01
C VAL A 63 15.89 7.65 -11.12
N ASP A 64 16.32 7.12 -12.24
CA ASP A 64 16.78 7.89 -13.39
C ASP A 64 15.74 7.89 -14.52
N ASP A 65 15.72 8.90 -15.33
CA ASP A 65 14.83 9.00 -16.49
C ASP A 65 15.36 8.25 -17.74
N GLY A 66 16.49 7.58 -17.61
CA GLY A 66 17.20 6.90 -18.69
C GLY A 66 18.20 7.79 -19.45
N THR A 67 18.36 9.05 -19.04
CA THR A 67 19.26 10.03 -19.65
C THR A 67 20.33 10.56 -18.69
N GLY A 68 20.34 10.11 -17.44
CA GLY A 68 21.24 10.59 -16.39
C GLY A 68 20.61 11.59 -15.43
N THR A 69 19.33 11.91 -15.61
CA THR A 69 18.60 12.85 -14.74
C THR A 69 17.85 12.11 -13.63
N ASN A 70 18.09 12.48 -12.38
CA ASN A 70 17.31 11.96 -11.27
C ASN A 70 15.85 12.44 -11.40
N ARG A 71 14.90 11.51 -11.45
CA ARG A 71 13.46 11.83 -11.55
C ARG A 71 12.87 12.45 -10.29
N PHE A 72 13.47 12.19 -9.13
CA PHE A 72 12.99 12.63 -7.82
C PHE A 72 14.13 13.26 -7.01
N PRO A 73 14.76 14.34 -7.52
CA PRO A 73 15.81 15.02 -6.79
C PRO A 73 15.23 15.69 -5.54
N PRO A 74 16.04 15.94 -4.49
CA PRO A 74 15.62 16.74 -3.36
C PRO A 74 15.12 18.11 -3.83
N ARG A 75 13.91 18.50 -3.38
CA ARG A 75 13.26 19.76 -3.74
C ARG A 75 12.53 20.35 -2.56
N ASP A 76 12.22 21.64 -2.65
CA ASP A 76 11.43 22.35 -1.63
C ASP A 76 10.00 21.79 -1.58
N GLY A 77 9.43 21.76 -0.38
CA GLY A 77 8.05 21.40 -0.13
C GLY A 77 7.06 22.46 -0.60
N THR A 78 5.79 22.09 -0.64
CA THR A 78 4.69 22.94 -1.10
C THR A 78 3.82 23.46 0.05
N ASP A 79 4.24 23.25 1.31
CA ASP A 79 3.48 23.55 2.54
C ASP A 79 3.47 25.04 2.92
N GLY A 80 3.90 25.92 2.04
CA GLY A 80 3.94 27.36 2.30
C GLY A 80 5.13 27.80 3.16
N PRO A 81 4.96 28.71 4.13
CA PRO A 81 6.08 29.33 4.84
C PRO A 81 6.94 28.37 5.68
N ASN A 82 6.38 27.24 6.07
CA ASN A 82 7.04 26.21 6.88
C ASN A 82 7.46 24.99 6.05
N ALA A 83 7.48 25.13 4.73
CA ALA A 83 7.87 24.05 3.85
C ALA A 83 9.32 23.60 4.09
N LEU A 84 9.56 22.31 4.00
CA LEU A 84 10.92 21.77 4.00
C LEU A 84 11.70 22.33 2.82
N THR A 85 12.94 22.74 3.06
CA THR A 85 13.86 23.12 1.99
C THR A 85 14.48 21.87 1.33
N ALA A 86 14.93 22.00 0.09
CA ALA A 86 15.64 20.93 -0.61
C ALA A 86 16.86 20.39 0.17
N ASN A 87 17.55 21.26 0.93
CA ASN A 87 18.68 20.84 1.76
C ASN A 87 18.23 20.03 2.98
N GLU A 88 17.13 20.35 3.61
CA GLU A 88 16.54 19.55 4.70
C GLU A 88 16.07 18.21 4.17
N VAL A 89 15.39 18.19 3.01
CA VAL A 89 15.00 16.95 2.34
C VAL A 89 16.22 16.08 2.04
N LEU A 90 17.30 16.65 1.50
CA LEU A 90 18.54 15.90 1.25
C LEU A 90 19.13 15.35 2.55
N THR A 91 19.09 16.10 3.63
CA THR A 91 19.57 15.66 4.93
C THR A 91 18.75 14.50 5.47
N LEU A 92 17.41 14.60 5.41
CA LEU A 92 16.50 13.53 5.81
C LEU A 92 16.75 12.25 5.03
N LEU A 93 16.92 12.36 3.71
CA LEU A 93 17.21 11.21 2.84
C LEU A 93 18.56 10.55 3.20
N ARG A 94 19.60 11.36 3.44
CA ARG A 94 20.95 10.89 3.82
C ARG A 94 20.93 10.15 5.17
N GLU A 95 20.38 10.78 6.18
CA GLU A 95 20.36 10.21 7.53
C GLU A 95 19.52 8.93 7.58
N SER A 96 18.35 8.94 6.95
CA SER A 96 17.49 7.75 6.89
C SER A 96 18.17 6.59 6.15
N LEU A 97 18.80 6.87 5.00
CA LEU A 97 19.52 5.85 4.25
C LEU A 97 20.77 5.34 5.01
N ALA A 98 21.47 6.23 5.72
CA ALA A 98 22.60 5.85 6.56
C ALA A 98 22.18 4.89 7.69
N VAL A 99 20.99 5.09 8.28
CA VAL A 99 20.41 4.15 9.24
C VAL A 99 20.08 2.83 8.55
N ALA A 100 19.40 2.88 7.40
CA ALA A 100 19.03 1.68 6.65
C ALA A 100 20.25 0.84 6.24
N ASN A 101 21.34 1.47 5.82
CA ASN A 101 22.59 0.79 5.43
C ASN A 101 23.28 0.09 6.61
N ARG A 102 22.96 0.46 7.84
CA ARG A 102 23.48 -0.20 9.08
C ARG A 102 22.48 -1.15 9.74
N THR A 103 21.20 -1.01 9.40
CA THR A 103 20.14 -1.84 9.96
C THR A 103 20.20 -3.24 9.35
N ARG A 104 20.07 -4.26 10.18
CA ARG A 104 20.07 -5.65 9.75
C ARG A 104 18.64 -6.15 9.57
N ALA A 105 18.40 -6.87 8.48
CA ALA A 105 17.11 -7.50 8.22
C ALA A 105 17.19 -9.02 8.46
N GLN A 106 16.33 -9.55 9.32
CA GLN A 106 16.29 -10.99 9.63
C GLN A 106 15.98 -11.86 8.41
N VAL A 107 15.22 -11.34 7.47
CA VAL A 107 14.82 -12.06 6.24
C VAL A 107 15.95 -12.16 5.21
N ARG A 108 17.03 -11.38 5.37
CA ARG A 108 18.13 -11.37 4.40
C ARG A 108 19.22 -12.39 4.75
N ARG A 109 19.87 -12.88 3.71
CA ARG A 109 21.01 -13.81 3.80
C ARG A 109 22.22 -13.23 3.05
N PRO A 110 23.45 -13.45 3.56
CA PRO A 110 23.78 -14.04 4.87
C PRO A 110 23.26 -13.20 6.05
N PHE A 111 23.15 -13.81 7.22
CA PHE A 111 22.76 -13.06 8.42
C PHE A 111 23.71 -11.89 8.69
N GLY A 112 23.13 -10.75 9.05
CA GLY A 112 23.88 -9.50 9.23
C GLY A 112 23.94 -8.62 8.00
N SER A 113 23.37 -9.06 6.87
CA SER A 113 23.21 -8.20 5.68
C SER A 113 22.37 -6.96 6.01
N PRO A 114 22.74 -5.78 5.46
CA PRO A 114 21.96 -4.57 5.62
C PRO A 114 20.53 -4.72 5.07
N ALA A 115 19.61 -3.96 5.61
CA ALA A 115 18.29 -3.82 5.05
C ALA A 115 18.37 -3.11 3.70
N GLY A 116 17.70 -3.67 2.68
CA GLY A 116 17.54 -3.00 1.40
C GLY A 116 16.28 -2.15 1.42
N GLU A 117 16.44 -0.85 1.55
CA GLU A 117 15.34 0.07 1.77
C GLU A 117 15.24 1.14 0.70
N THR A 118 14.03 1.63 0.48
CA THR A 118 13.75 2.87 -0.25
C THR A 118 13.26 3.91 0.74
N VAL A 119 13.80 5.10 0.66
CA VAL A 119 13.42 6.25 1.49
C VAL A 119 12.74 7.29 0.61
N VAL A 120 11.57 7.73 1.03
CA VAL A 120 10.78 8.76 0.35
C VAL A 120 10.42 9.84 1.36
N VAL A 121 10.60 11.08 0.95
CA VAL A 121 10.09 12.25 1.70
C VAL A 121 8.95 12.85 0.91
N VAL A 122 7.82 13.08 1.57
CA VAL A 122 6.67 13.82 1.05
C VAL A 122 6.38 15.01 1.98
N ASP A 123 5.71 16.03 1.46
CA ASP A 123 5.14 17.10 2.28
C ASP A 123 3.71 16.76 2.73
N THR A 124 3.06 17.68 3.45
CA THR A 124 1.70 17.49 3.95
C THR A 124 0.65 17.46 2.84
N ASN A 125 0.97 18.00 1.66
CA ASN A 125 0.15 17.90 0.46
C ASN A 125 0.36 16.59 -0.32
N GLY A 126 1.24 15.70 0.17
CA GLY A 126 1.56 14.44 -0.48
C GLY A 126 2.48 14.57 -1.70
N ALA A 127 3.05 15.75 -1.94
CA ALA A 127 4.02 15.94 -3.01
C ALA A 127 5.33 15.24 -2.67
N VAL A 128 5.89 14.46 -3.61
CA VAL A 128 7.17 13.77 -3.42
C VAL A 128 8.30 14.78 -3.48
N LEU A 129 9.04 14.93 -2.38
CA LEU A 129 10.15 15.88 -2.26
C LEU A 129 11.50 15.26 -2.58
N GLY A 130 11.62 13.95 -2.51
CA GLY A 130 12.82 13.25 -2.89
C GLY A 130 12.75 11.75 -2.64
N ILE A 131 13.49 10.97 -3.42
CA ILE A 131 13.59 9.52 -3.29
C ILE A 131 15.04 9.09 -3.39
N VAL A 132 15.45 8.20 -2.48
CA VAL A 132 16.72 7.46 -2.55
C VAL A 132 16.48 6.02 -2.14
N ARG A 133 17.29 5.11 -2.65
CA ARG A 133 17.21 3.69 -2.31
C ARG A 133 18.58 3.06 -2.15
N SER A 134 18.70 1.99 -1.40
CA SER A 134 19.86 1.12 -1.45
C SER A 134 19.83 0.26 -2.73
N ARG A 135 20.99 -0.27 -3.13
CA ARG A 135 21.12 -1.16 -4.30
C ARG A 135 20.07 -2.27 -4.32
N ASP A 136 19.91 -2.92 -3.19
CA ASP A 136 19.16 -4.16 -3.05
C ASP A 136 17.75 -3.95 -2.48
N SER A 137 17.22 -2.75 -2.59
CA SER A 137 15.82 -2.46 -2.30
C SER A 137 14.90 -3.05 -3.39
N LEU A 138 13.69 -3.45 -3.02
CA LEU A 138 12.69 -3.95 -3.97
C LEU A 138 12.38 -2.89 -5.03
N LEU A 139 12.15 -3.29 -6.28
CA LEU A 139 11.85 -2.35 -7.36
C LEU A 139 10.53 -1.63 -7.17
N ASP A 140 9.51 -2.34 -6.72
CA ASP A 140 8.19 -1.83 -6.41
C ASP A 140 8.17 -0.93 -5.16
N ALA A 141 9.22 -0.98 -4.33
CA ALA A 141 9.33 -0.15 -3.13
C ALA A 141 9.31 1.36 -3.44
N VAL A 142 9.66 1.80 -4.63
CA VAL A 142 9.56 3.21 -5.02
C VAL A 142 8.10 3.68 -4.95
N ASP A 143 7.17 2.91 -5.50
CA ASP A 143 5.75 3.22 -5.46
C ASP A 143 5.16 2.96 -4.08
N VAL A 144 5.36 1.76 -3.53
CA VAL A 144 4.81 1.35 -2.24
C VAL A 144 5.27 2.28 -1.11
N THR A 145 6.54 2.69 -1.08
CA THR A 145 7.05 3.60 -0.04
C THR A 145 6.49 5.01 -0.21
N THR A 146 6.27 5.46 -1.45
CA THR A 146 5.59 6.74 -1.71
C THR A 146 4.17 6.74 -1.14
N GLN A 147 3.41 5.67 -1.36
CA GLN A 147 2.07 5.53 -0.78
C GLN A 147 2.12 5.50 0.76
N LYS A 148 3.07 4.77 1.34
CA LYS A 148 3.27 4.75 2.80
C LYS A 148 3.61 6.12 3.36
N ALA A 149 4.46 6.89 2.68
CA ALA A 149 4.83 8.24 3.11
C ALA A 149 3.61 9.17 3.08
N ARG A 150 2.80 9.11 2.02
CA ARG A 150 1.54 9.87 1.91
C ARG A 150 0.55 9.49 3.00
N THR A 151 0.38 8.21 3.27
CA THR A 151 -0.49 7.74 4.34
C THR A 151 0.01 8.22 5.71
N ALA A 152 1.32 8.19 5.94
CA ALA A 152 1.89 8.73 7.18
C ALA A 152 1.65 10.24 7.32
N ALA A 153 1.80 11.00 6.26
CA ALA A 153 1.49 12.44 6.25
C ALA A 153 0.00 12.69 6.56
N PHE A 154 -0.90 11.94 5.92
CA PHE A 154 -2.34 12.05 6.15
C PHE A 154 -2.71 11.81 7.62
N PHE A 155 -2.33 10.69 8.19
CA PHE A 155 -2.66 10.35 9.58
C PHE A 155 -1.95 11.22 10.63
N SER A 156 -0.92 11.94 10.23
CA SER A 156 -0.24 12.91 11.10
C SER A 156 -0.80 14.33 10.97
N GLY A 157 -1.74 14.56 10.05
CA GLY A 157 -2.34 15.86 9.81
C GLY A 157 -3.43 16.24 10.84
N ASP A 158 -3.72 17.52 10.95
CA ASP A 158 -4.79 18.06 11.79
C ASP A 158 -6.20 17.85 11.21
N TYR A 159 -6.28 17.45 9.94
CA TYR A 159 -7.50 17.22 9.19
C TYR A 159 -7.96 15.75 9.17
N ALA A 160 -7.11 14.80 9.57
CA ALA A 160 -7.36 13.37 9.38
C ALA A 160 -8.66 12.89 10.05
N ALA A 161 -8.92 13.33 11.29
CA ALA A 161 -10.14 12.97 12.01
C ALA A 161 -11.40 13.47 11.30
N ALA A 162 -11.37 14.71 10.80
CA ALA A 162 -12.49 15.32 10.10
C ALA A 162 -12.74 14.62 8.73
N ASP A 163 -11.68 14.37 7.99
CA ASP A 163 -11.77 13.71 6.69
C ASP A 163 -12.31 12.26 6.83
N ILE A 164 -11.79 11.49 7.78
CA ILE A 164 -12.28 10.12 8.06
C ILE A 164 -13.73 10.14 8.55
N GLY A 165 -14.06 11.04 9.48
CA GLY A 165 -15.42 11.17 10.00
C GLY A 165 -16.45 11.69 9.00
N SER A 166 -16.01 12.24 7.87
CA SER A 166 -16.88 12.65 6.77
C SER A 166 -17.26 11.50 5.82
N ILE A 167 -16.61 10.36 5.93
CA ILE A 167 -16.89 9.19 5.09
C ILE A 167 -18.19 8.57 5.54
N ALA A 168 -19.11 8.37 4.60
CA ALA A 168 -20.39 7.70 4.90
C ALA A 168 -20.15 6.29 5.45
N PRO A 169 -20.98 5.81 6.37
CA PRO A 169 -20.92 4.43 6.86
C PRO A 169 -20.88 3.42 5.71
N ILE A 170 -20.03 2.42 5.84
CA ILE A 170 -19.83 1.38 4.85
C ILE A 170 -20.77 0.21 5.14
N ASN A 171 -21.58 -0.18 4.18
CA ASN A 171 -22.39 -1.37 4.25
C ASN A 171 -21.67 -2.51 3.52
N TYR A 172 -21.17 -3.48 4.28
CA TYR A 172 -20.62 -4.70 3.69
C TYR A 172 -21.73 -5.47 2.99
N VAL A 173 -21.38 -6.11 1.87
CA VAL A 173 -22.29 -6.97 1.14
C VAL A 173 -21.78 -8.41 1.15
N THR A 174 -22.71 -9.34 1.15
CA THR A 174 -22.42 -10.77 0.94
C THR A 174 -22.88 -11.15 -0.45
N GLY A 175 -21.97 -11.69 -1.24
CA GLY A 175 -22.26 -12.20 -2.58
C GLY A 175 -22.59 -13.68 -2.57
N SER A 176 -23.57 -14.11 -3.35
CA SER A 176 -23.85 -15.51 -3.64
C SER A 176 -23.87 -15.72 -5.15
N LEU A 177 -23.16 -16.76 -5.62
CA LEU A 177 -23.04 -17.10 -7.04
C LEU A 177 -23.96 -18.29 -7.38
N ASP A 178 -24.91 -18.06 -8.26
CA ASP A 178 -25.69 -19.11 -8.93
C ASP A 178 -25.05 -19.42 -10.29
N VAL A 179 -24.18 -20.43 -10.29
CA VAL A 179 -23.43 -20.83 -11.48
C VAL A 179 -24.36 -21.34 -12.58
N ALA A 180 -25.45 -22.02 -12.22
CA ALA A 180 -26.37 -22.63 -13.19
C ALA A 180 -27.10 -21.58 -14.03
N ASN A 181 -27.37 -20.43 -13.46
CA ASN A 181 -28.10 -19.34 -14.09
C ASN A 181 -27.19 -18.15 -14.46
N GLY A 182 -25.88 -18.24 -14.24
CA GLY A 182 -24.95 -17.15 -14.49
C GLY A 182 -25.30 -15.87 -13.71
N ARG A 183 -25.78 -16.02 -12.47
CA ARG A 183 -26.30 -14.93 -11.65
C ARG A 183 -25.49 -14.75 -10.37
N ILE A 184 -25.17 -13.52 -10.05
CA ILE A 184 -24.63 -13.12 -8.75
C ILE A 184 -25.66 -12.23 -8.03
N SER A 185 -25.95 -12.57 -6.77
CA SER A 185 -26.80 -11.76 -5.90
C SER A 185 -25.98 -11.21 -4.75
N PHE A 186 -26.16 -9.93 -4.46
CA PHE A 186 -25.56 -9.27 -3.30
C PHE A 186 -26.66 -8.89 -2.31
N THR A 187 -26.40 -9.13 -1.03
CA THR A 187 -27.28 -8.76 0.09
C THR A 187 -26.50 -7.90 1.08
N SER A 188 -27.18 -6.95 1.71
CA SER A 188 -26.57 -6.11 2.75
C SER A 188 -26.13 -6.96 3.94
N GLY A 189 -24.95 -6.64 4.47
CA GLY A 189 -24.33 -7.24 5.64
C GLY A 189 -24.18 -6.26 6.79
N ALA A 190 -23.12 -6.42 7.58
CA ALA A 190 -22.80 -5.52 8.68
C ALA A 190 -22.38 -4.15 8.18
N ALA A 191 -22.71 -3.10 8.94
CA ALA A 191 -22.23 -1.75 8.71
C ALA A 191 -20.92 -1.50 9.49
N SER A 192 -20.06 -0.63 8.95
CA SER A 192 -18.88 -0.07 9.62
C SER A 192 -18.90 1.44 9.47
N ASP A 193 -18.69 2.17 10.56
CA ASP A 193 -18.60 3.63 10.53
C ASP A 193 -17.15 4.04 10.70
N PRO A 194 -16.54 4.71 9.70
CA PRO A 194 -15.17 5.22 9.83
C PRO A 194 -14.97 6.16 11.02
N ALA A 195 -15.97 6.90 11.44
CA ALA A 195 -15.90 7.74 12.63
C ALA A 195 -15.62 6.93 13.92
N ASP A 196 -16.03 5.67 13.99
CA ASP A 196 -15.75 4.80 15.13
C ASP A 196 -14.24 4.52 15.28
N TYR A 197 -13.50 4.45 14.17
CA TYR A 197 -12.03 4.32 14.19
C TYR A 197 -11.37 5.55 14.81
N VAL A 198 -11.84 6.74 14.46
CA VAL A 198 -11.32 7.98 15.04
C VAL A 198 -11.56 8.00 16.56
N GLY A 199 -12.78 7.69 16.98
CA GLY A 199 -13.13 7.62 18.40
C GLY A 199 -12.31 6.58 19.17
N ALA A 200 -12.19 5.37 18.64
CA ALA A 200 -11.37 4.31 19.26
C ALA A 200 -9.90 4.68 19.35
N PHE A 201 -9.36 5.33 18.32
CA PHE A 201 -7.98 5.77 18.29
C PHE A 201 -7.70 6.88 19.30
N GLN A 202 -8.58 7.88 19.38
CA GLN A 202 -8.49 8.97 20.35
C GLN A 202 -8.65 8.48 21.79
N ALA A 203 -9.50 7.48 22.02
CA ALA A 203 -9.65 6.86 23.33
C ALA A 203 -8.42 6.04 23.76
N PHE A 204 -7.70 5.46 22.81
CA PHE A 204 -6.50 4.68 23.10
C PHE A 204 -5.29 5.56 23.41
N LEU A 205 -5.13 6.67 22.70
CA LEU A 205 -4.02 7.59 22.92
C LEU A 205 -4.29 8.51 24.12
N PRO A 206 -3.23 8.92 24.85
CA PRO A 206 -3.38 9.88 25.95
C PRO A 206 -3.82 11.27 25.49
N GLN A 207 -3.75 11.56 24.19
CA GLN A 207 -4.18 12.83 23.59
C GLN A 207 -5.51 12.60 22.85
N ALA A 208 -6.59 13.11 23.41
CA ALA A 208 -7.93 13.04 22.82
C ALA A 208 -8.07 13.81 21.48
N SER A 209 -7.10 14.65 21.14
CA SER A 209 -7.01 15.43 19.90
C SER A 209 -6.18 14.73 18.80
N ALA A 210 -5.72 13.50 19.04
CA ALA A 210 -5.01 12.73 18.03
C ALA A 210 -5.80 12.66 16.71
N LEU A 211 -5.11 12.76 15.59
CA LEU A 211 -5.66 12.90 14.23
C LEU A 211 -6.37 14.25 13.95
N ALA A 212 -6.42 15.17 14.92
CA ALA A 212 -7.13 16.44 14.80
C ALA A 212 -6.28 17.67 15.12
N ASP A 213 -5.05 17.52 15.63
CA ASP A 213 -4.19 18.64 16.04
C ASP A 213 -2.82 18.66 15.34
N GLY A 214 -2.51 17.65 14.55
CA GLY A 214 -1.21 17.52 13.87
C GLY A 214 -0.01 17.32 14.81
N ALA A 215 -0.23 17.10 16.11
CA ALA A 215 0.83 17.03 17.10
C ALA A 215 1.52 15.67 17.19
N ILE A 216 0.90 14.63 16.66
CA ILE A 216 1.39 13.25 16.74
C ILE A 216 1.76 12.75 15.35
N ALA A 217 3.03 12.43 15.16
CA ALA A 217 3.47 11.69 13.97
C ALA A 217 2.97 10.25 14.02
N TYR A 218 2.22 9.83 13.03
CA TYR A 218 1.58 8.54 12.99
C TYR A 218 1.65 7.89 11.62
N SER A 219 1.73 6.56 11.56
CA SER A 219 1.72 5.82 10.31
C SER A 219 0.63 4.75 10.32
N ASN A 220 0.05 4.45 9.15
CA ASN A 220 -0.92 3.39 8.98
C ASN A 220 -0.40 2.01 9.44
N ARG A 221 0.91 1.78 9.38
CA ARG A 221 1.51 0.56 9.89
C ARG A 221 1.31 0.39 11.40
N ALA A 222 1.28 1.50 12.14
CA ALA A 222 0.93 1.47 13.55
C ALA A 222 -0.54 1.03 13.75
N ILE A 223 -1.49 1.49 12.89
CA ILE A 223 -2.88 1.01 12.90
C ILE A 223 -2.92 -0.50 12.72
N GLY A 224 -2.23 -1.05 11.74
CA GLY A 224 -2.15 -2.49 11.51
C GLY A 224 -1.61 -3.26 12.72
N ASN A 225 -0.64 -2.70 13.44
CA ASN A 225 -0.13 -3.29 14.68
C ASN A 225 -1.18 -3.25 15.80
N LEU A 226 -1.86 -2.11 15.99
CA LEU A 226 -2.90 -1.93 17.01
C LEU A 226 -4.15 -2.77 16.74
N SER A 227 -4.35 -3.20 15.51
CA SER A 227 -5.47 -4.05 15.08
C SER A 227 -5.14 -5.55 15.10
N ARG A 228 -3.96 -5.95 15.57
CA ARG A 228 -3.58 -7.37 15.62
C ARG A 228 -4.39 -8.14 16.66
N PRO A 229 -4.79 -9.40 16.35
CA PRO A 229 -5.46 -10.26 17.33
C PRO A 229 -4.56 -10.60 18.52
N PHE A 230 -3.25 -10.61 18.32
CA PHE A 230 -2.24 -10.83 19.37
C PHE A 230 -1.23 -9.68 19.33
N TYR A 231 -1.42 -8.72 20.20
CA TYR A 231 -0.61 -7.50 20.27
C TYR A 231 0.49 -7.59 21.33
N PRO A 232 1.68 -7.05 21.12
CA PRO A 232 2.13 -6.30 19.94
C PRO A 232 2.83 -7.16 18.86
N ASP A 233 3.18 -8.39 19.17
CA ASP A 233 4.14 -9.20 18.40
C ASP A 233 3.49 -10.33 17.57
N GLY A 234 2.17 -10.50 17.64
CA GLY A 234 1.45 -11.55 16.93
C GLY A 234 1.61 -12.94 17.52
N VAL A 235 2.20 -13.07 18.72
CA VAL A 235 2.38 -14.36 19.38
C VAL A 235 1.06 -14.84 19.98
N PRO A 236 0.61 -16.08 19.69
CA PRO A 236 -0.61 -16.64 20.26
C PRO A 236 -0.61 -16.56 21.79
N GLY A 237 -1.75 -16.16 22.37
CA GLY A 237 -1.90 -15.99 23.82
C GLY A 237 -1.66 -14.57 24.32
N ARG A 238 -1.18 -13.65 23.50
CA ARG A 238 -1.17 -12.22 23.81
C ARG A 238 -2.59 -11.66 23.76
N PRO A 239 -2.89 -10.57 24.50
CA PRO A 239 -4.15 -9.89 24.35
C PRO A 239 -4.31 -9.27 22.95
N PRO A 240 -5.54 -9.01 22.48
CA PRO A 240 -5.75 -8.29 21.23
C PRO A 240 -5.27 -6.84 21.35
N GLY A 241 -4.90 -6.27 20.21
CA GLY A 241 -4.61 -4.85 20.11
C GLY A 241 -5.86 -4.00 20.35
N PRO A 242 -5.70 -2.73 20.75
CA PRO A 242 -6.82 -1.87 21.14
C PRO A 242 -7.83 -1.58 20.02
N LEU A 243 -7.40 -1.68 18.76
CA LEU A 243 -8.27 -1.53 17.59
C LEU A 243 -8.64 -2.87 16.95
N SER A 244 -8.32 -3.98 17.60
CA SER A 244 -8.63 -5.31 17.08
C SER A 244 -10.11 -5.65 17.32
N PRO A 245 -10.85 -6.07 16.29
CA PRO A 245 -12.14 -6.76 16.51
C PRO A 245 -11.90 -8.11 17.18
N SER A 246 -12.97 -8.73 17.70
CA SER A 246 -12.87 -10.09 18.23
C SER A 246 -12.38 -11.06 17.15
N ILE A 247 -11.65 -12.10 17.54
CA ILE A 247 -11.08 -13.07 16.60
C ILE A 247 -12.16 -13.75 15.75
N GLU A 248 -13.36 -13.93 16.31
CA GLU A 248 -14.52 -14.53 15.65
C GLU A 248 -15.06 -13.65 14.50
N SER A 249 -14.82 -12.33 14.57
CA SER A 249 -15.23 -11.38 13.53
C SER A 249 -14.13 -11.12 12.49
N TRP A 250 -12.98 -11.75 12.64
CA TRP A 250 -11.87 -11.58 11.70
C TRP A 250 -12.20 -12.21 10.34
N SER A 251 -11.93 -11.43 9.31
CA SER A 251 -12.00 -11.85 7.92
C SER A 251 -10.91 -11.14 7.15
N VAL A 252 -10.32 -11.81 6.18
CA VAL A 252 -9.37 -11.18 5.23
C VAL A 252 -10.00 -10.03 4.45
N PHE A 253 -11.33 -9.92 4.45
CA PHE A 253 -12.10 -8.88 3.78
C PHE A 253 -12.66 -7.82 4.74
N LYS A 254 -12.39 -7.92 6.04
CA LYS A 254 -12.80 -6.96 7.08
C LYS A 254 -11.59 -6.58 7.89
N THR A 255 -10.62 -5.96 7.30
CA THR A 255 -9.33 -5.80 7.95
C THR A 255 -8.98 -4.39 8.37
N GLY A 256 -9.93 -3.50 8.40
CA GLY A 256 -9.77 -2.20 9.04
C GLY A 256 -9.99 -1.02 8.12
N LEU A 257 -9.72 0.15 8.66
CA LEU A 257 -10.04 1.45 8.11
C LEU A 257 -9.68 1.65 6.63
N GLU A 258 -8.48 1.23 6.23
CA GLU A 258 -8.01 1.45 4.84
C GLU A 258 -8.83 0.66 3.82
N LEU A 259 -9.22 -0.57 4.16
CA LEU A 259 -10.08 -1.36 3.30
C LEU A 259 -11.51 -0.80 3.31
N ASP A 260 -11.98 -0.36 4.46
CA ASP A 260 -13.32 0.22 4.60
C ASP A 260 -13.46 1.48 3.75
N ILE A 261 -12.47 2.37 3.77
CA ILE A 261 -12.47 3.61 2.97
C ILE A 261 -12.62 3.34 1.46
N VAL A 262 -12.00 2.28 0.95
CA VAL A 262 -12.03 1.94 -0.49
C VAL A 262 -13.07 0.88 -0.85
N TYR A 263 -13.79 0.34 0.15
CA TYR A 263 -14.65 -0.82 -0.03
C TYR A 263 -15.76 -0.58 -1.04
N GLN A 264 -16.51 0.51 -0.91
CA GLN A 264 -17.65 0.81 -1.79
C GLN A 264 -17.22 0.96 -3.25
N GLN A 265 -16.10 1.65 -3.50
CA GLN A 265 -15.56 1.83 -4.83
C GLN A 265 -15.08 0.48 -5.41
N THR A 266 -14.45 -0.35 -4.56
CA THR A 266 -13.98 -1.68 -4.98
C THR A 266 -15.15 -2.59 -5.34
N VAL A 267 -16.20 -2.60 -4.54
CA VAL A 267 -17.40 -3.42 -4.80
C VAL A 267 -18.16 -2.90 -6.02
N ALA A 268 -18.31 -1.58 -6.16
CA ALA A 268 -18.93 -0.99 -7.33
C ALA A 268 -18.18 -1.33 -8.62
N PHE A 269 -16.84 -1.27 -8.60
CA PHE A 269 -16.00 -1.70 -9.71
C PHE A 269 -16.18 -3.19 -10.03
N LEU A 270 -16.19 -4.05 -9.02
CA LEU A 270 -16.41 -5.48 -9.19
C LEU A 270 -17.77 -5.78 -9.83
N ILE A 271 -18.83 -5.12 -9.37
CA ILE A 271 -20.16 -5.26 -9.93
C ILE A 271 -20.18 -4.85 -11.40
N TYR A 272 -19.60 -3.70 -11.72
CA TYR A 272 -19.46 -3.23 -13.10
C TYR A 272 -18.73 -4.28 -13.97
N TYR A 273 -17.59 -4.80 -13.49
CA TYR A 273 -16.81 -5.79 -14.21
C TYR A 273 -17.60 -7.08 -14.45
N LEU A 274 -18.33 -7.58 -13.45
CA LEU A 274 -19.17 -8.76 -13.56
C LEU A 274 -20.29 -8.58 -14.59
N GLN A 275 -20.91 -7.40 -14.62
CA GLN A 275 -21.93 -7.05 -15.64
C GLN A 275 -21.32 -7.04 -17.06
N GLN A 276 -20.13 -6.44 -17.23
CA GLN A 276 -19.43 -6.46 -18.51
C GLN A 276 -19.02 -7.89 -18.96
N SER A 277 -18.84 -8.80 -18.01
CA SER A 277 -18.53 -10.21 -18.28
C SER A 277 -19.77 -11.04 -18.63
N GLY A 278 -20.93 -10.42 -18.77
CA GLY A 278 -22.19 -11.07 -19.16
C GLY A 278 -22.93 -11.77 -18.00
N LEU A 279 -22.49 -11.56 -16.76
CA LEU A 279 -23.20 -12.07 -15.59
C LEU A 279 -24.37 -11.15 -15.22
N THR A 280 -25.48 -11.76 -14.82
CA THR A 280 -26.59 -11.02 -14.24
C THR A 280 -26.27 -10.70 -12.78
N VAL A 281 -26.17 -9.42 -12.44
CA VAL A 281 -25.92 -8.95 -11.08
C VAL A 281 -27.23 -8.46 -10.45
N ASN A 282 -27.58 -9.01 -9.31
CA ASN A 282 -28.75 -8.63 -8.54
C ASN A 282 -28.29 -7.95 -7.22
N LEU A 283 -28.81 -6.76 -6.96
CA LEU A 283 -28.45 -5.92 -5.82
C LEU A 283 -29.62 -5.80 -4.82
N ASP A 284 -30.23 -6.90 -4.44
CA ASP A 284 -31.41 -6.95 -3.60
C ASP A 284 -31.27 -6.08 -2.32
N GLY A 285 -31.83 -4.88 -2.35
CA GLY A 285 -31.86 -3.95 -1.22
C GLY A 285 -30.50 -3.42 -0.77
N THR A 286 -29.48 -3.47 -1.60
CA THR A 286 -28.16 -2.90 -1.30
C THR A 286 -28.08 -1.46 -1.84
N ASP A 287 -27.77 -0.51 -0.96
CA ASP A 287 -27.47 0.88 -1.31
C ASP A 287 -26.02 1.02 -1.81
N LEU A 288 -25.65 0.21 -2.79
CA LEU A 288 -24.33 0.37 -3.43
C LEU A 288 -24.39 1.47 -4.47
N PRO A 289 -23.45 2.41 -4.49
CA PRO A 289 -23.41 3.44 -5.49
C PRO A 289 -23.29 2.83 -6.88
N ALA A 290 -24.09 3.33 -7.82
CA ALA A 290 -23.94 2.96 -9.21
C ALA A 290 -22.54 3.37 -9.68
N PHE A 291 -21.78 2.43 -10.20
CA PHE A 291 -20.49 2.72 -10.81
C PHE A 291 -20.74 3.26 -12.23
N THR A 292 -20.64 4.56 -12.39
CA THR A 292 -20.91 5.23 -13.68
C THR A 292 -19.64 5.51 -14.48
N ASP A 293 -18.48 5.51 -13.82
CA ASP A 293 -17.18 5.74 -14.46
C ASP A 293 -16.12 4.78 -13.93
N VAL A 294 -15.42 4.13 -14.83
CA VAL A 294 -14.17 3.46 -14.48
C VAL A 294 -13.14 4.56 -14.22
N PRO A 295 -12.62 4.72 -13.00
CA PRO A 295 -11.55 5.69 -12.78
C PRO A 295 -10.38 5.30 -13.67
N THR A 296 -10.09 6.11 -14.67
CA THR A 296 -8.92 5.90 -15.55
C THR A 296 -7.60 6.18 -14.83
N ASN A 297 -7.68 6.71 -13.62
CA ASN A 297 -6.58 7.02 -12.73
C ASN A 297 -7.07 6.83 -11.28
N CYS A 298 -6.27 6.28 -10.43
CA CYS A 298 -6.52 6.10 -9.00
C CYS A 298 -6.59 7.47 -8.24
N THR A 299 -7.37 8.42 -8.75
CA THR A 299 -7.43 9.79 -8.22
C THR A 299 -8.43 9.97 -7.08
N GLY A 300 -9.15 8.91 -6.69
CA GLY A 300 -10.20 9.01 -5.66
C GLY A 300 -9.74 8.87 -4.21
N VAL A 301 -8.48 8.57 -3.95
CA VAL A 301 -7.95 8.30 -2.58
C VAL A 301 -6.67 9.12 -2.33
N HIS A 302 -6.43 10.15 -3.12
CA HIS A 302 -5.24 10.97 -2.99
C HIS A 302 -5.60 12.36 -2.48
N ARG A 303 -5.47 12.56 -1.24
CA ARG A 303 -4.81 13.73 -0.72
C ARG A 303 -3.42 13.35 -0.27
#